data_ba69288996c06d33be3aff3e70517f6e
#
_entry.id   ba69288996c06d33be3aff3e70517f6e
#
_cell.length_a   1.000
_cell.length_b   1.000
_cell.length_c   1.000
_cell.angle_alpha   90.00
_cell.angle_beta   90.00
_cell.angle_gamma   90.00
#
_symmetry.space_group_name_H-M   'P 1'
#
loop_
_entity.id
_entity.type
_entity.pdbx_description
1 polymer ?
#
loop_
_entity_poly.entity_id
_entity_poly.type
_entity_poly.pdbx_seq_one_letter_code
_entity_poly.pdbx_strand_id
1 'polypeptide(L)'
;GLIGHVISNPGQALRNIAGWIIIFGILGLGYSVWNGSGMLSSELNPSNGMASENAITFRADNNGHYRVNAEINGEKVDFMIDTGATSVVLTMNDAEKIGFNLDDLTFVAPASTANWVVYNAPIRLNALSVGPIRVESVEGFVNQGELDISLLGMSFLNRLSGYEVENGLLTLYP
;
A
#
# COMPACT_ATOMS: atom_id res chain seq x y z
N GLY A 1 -43.84 26.71 9.62
CA GLY A 1 -43.04 25.57 9.88
C GLY A 1 -42.63 24.79 8.63
N LEU A 2 -41.52 24.11 8.72
CA LEU A 2 -40.91 23.30 7.65
C LEU A 2 -41.83 22.24 7.02
N ILE A 3 -42.77 21.71 7.78
CA ILE A 3 -43.71 20.66 7.32
C ILE A 3 -44.76 21.22 6.33
N GLY A 4 -45.20 22.49 6.50
CA GLY A 4 -46.16 23.12 5.57
C GLY A 4 -45.62 23.36 4.17
N HIS A 5 -44.30 23.51 4.01
CA HIS A 5 -43.67 23.79 2.71
C HIS A 5 -43.52 22.55 1.84
N VAL A 6 -43.38 21.36 2.46
CA VAL A 6 -43.32 20.07 1.77
C VAL A 6 -44.62 19.66 1.14
N ILE A 7 -45.76 20.05 1.75
CA ILE A 7 -47.11 19.68 1.29
C ILE A 7 -47.53 20.54 0.11
N SER A 8 -47.04 21.80 0.00
CA SER A 8 -47.45 22.74 -1.05
C SER A 8 -46.73 22.52 -2.40
N ASN A 9 -45.58 21.89 -2.45
CA ASN A 9 -44.81 21.64 -3.69
C ASN A 9 -44.07 20.28 -3.67
N PRO A 10 -44.76 19.15 -3.81
CA PRO A 10 -44.16 17.82 -3.70
C PRO A 10 -43.08 17.56 -4.75
N GLY A 11 -43.19 18.13 -5.95
CA GLY A 11 -42.18 17.99 -7.01
C GLY A 11 -40.88 18.70 -6.70
N GLN A 12 -40.95 19.82 -5.97
CA GLN A 12 -39.74 20.55 -5.56
C GLN A 12 -39.03 19.85 -4.39
N ALA A 13 -39.82 19.32 -3.45
CA ALA A 13 -39.28 18.51 -2.36
C ALA A 13 -38.58 17.23 -2.88
N LEU A 14 -39.18 16.57 -3.86
CA LEU A 14 -38.60 15.38 -4.47
C LEU A 14 -37.27 15.67 -5.20
N ARG A 15 -37.18 16.78 -5.93
CA ARG A 15 -35.95 17.22 -6.59
C ARG A 15 -34.85 17.56 -5.60
N ASN A 16 -35.22 18.22 -4.50
CA ASN A 16 -34.25 18.55 -3.45
C ASN A 16 -33.74 17.30 -2.74
N ILE A 17 -34.58 16.31 -2.45
CA ILE A 17 -34.19 15.03 -1.88
C ILE A 17 -33.28 14.29 -2.85
N ALA A 18 -33.60 14.22 -4.14
CA ALA A 18 -32.75 13.62 -5.15
C ALA A 18 -31.38 14.29 -5.25
N GLY A 19 -31.33 15.65 -5.16
CA GLY A 19 -30.10 16.41 -5.11
C GLY A 19 -29.21 16.03 -3.91
N TRP A 20 -29.80 15.90 -2.73
CA TRP A 20 -29.09 15.49 -1.53
C TRP A 20 -28.57 14.04 -1.61
N ILE A 21 -29.36 13.13 -2.18
CA ILE A 21 -28.94 11.73 -2.41
C ILE A 21 -27.71 11.70 -3.32
N ILE A 22 -27.69 12.50 -4.39
CA ILE A 22 -26.54 12.59 -5.31
C ILE A 22 -25.32 13.15 -4.58
N ILE A 23 -25.48 14.24 -3.80
CA ILE A 23 -24.38 14.85 -3.05
C ILE A 23 -23.78 13.86 -2.03
N PHE A 24 -24.63 13.19 -1.23
CA PHE A 24 -24.16 12.20 -0.28
C PHE A 24 -23.58 10.95 -0.95
N GLY A 25 -24.11 10.56 -2.11
CA GLY A 25 -23.54 9.50 -2.94
C GLY A 25 -22.12 9.83 -3.42
N ILE A 26 -21.91 11.04 -3.94
CA ILE A 26 -20.59 11.52 -4.37
C ILE A 26 -19.61 11.62 -3.18
N LEU A 27 -20.07 12.16 -2.04
CA LEU A 27 -19.25 12.25 -0.83
C LEU A 27 -18.90 10.87 -0.28
N GLY A 28 -19.85 9.93 -0.29
CA GLY A 28 -19.62 8.54 0.14
C GLY A 28 -18.65 7.81 -0.77
N LEU A 29 -18.75 7.98 -2.09
CA LEU A 29 -17.80 7.45 -3.06
C LEU A 29 -16.43 8.09 -2.89
N GLY A 30 -16.36 9.41 -2.75
CA GLY A 30 -15.11 10.12 -2.50
C GLY A 30 -14.41 9.66 -1.21
N TYR A 31 -15.18 9.50 -0.13
CA TYR A 31 -14.66 8.96 1.13
C TYR A 31 -14.19 7.51 0.99
N SER A 32 -14.94 6.67 0.27
CA SER A 32 -14.58 5.27 0.02
C SER A 32 -13.29 5.15 -0.77
N VAL A 33 -13.10 6.00 -1.80
CA VAL A 33 -11.86 6.08 -2.58
C VAL A 33 -10.69 6.58 -1.71
N TRP A 34 -10.93 7.61 -0.91
CA TRP A 34 -9.93 8.19 0.00
C TRP A 34 -9.45 7.19 1.07
N ASN A 35 -10.37 6.45 1.64
CA ASN A 35 -10.07 5.51 2.74
C ASN A 35 -9.63 4.12 2.26
N GLY A 36 -9.51 3.90 0.95
CA GLY A 36 -9.03 2.62 0.38
C GLY A 36 -9.93 1.41 0.64
N SER A 37 -11.14 1.61 1.16
CA SER A 37 -12.05 0.55 1.61
C SER A 37 -13.19 0.23 0.62
N GLY A 38 -13.23 0.89 -0.54
CA GLY A 38 -14.32 0.75 -1.51
C GLY A 38 -14.03 -0.23 -2.65
N MET A 39 -15.09 -0.74 -3.25
CA MET A 39 -15.06 -1.63 -4.43
C MET A 39 -14.30 -1.01 -5.63
N LEU A 40 -14.19 0.32 -5.69
CA LEU A 40 -13.47 1.08 -6.73
C LEU A 40 -12.01 1.37 -6.37
N SER A 41 -11.58 1.12 -5.12
CA SER A 41 -10.24 1.47 -4.67
C SER A 41 -9.15 0.61 -5.29
N SER A 42 -9.46 -0.64 -5.65
CA SER A 42 -8.50 -1.54 -6.28
C SER A 42 -8.16 -1.13 -7.72
N GLU A 43 -9.14 -0.58 -8.45
CA GLU A 43 -8.93 -0.14 -9.84
C GLU A 43 -8.33 1.28 -9.94
N LEU A 44 -8.55 2.12 -8.92
CA LEU A 44 -8.08 3.51 -8.91
C LEU A 44 -6.77 3.73 -8.16
N ASN A 45 -6.30 2.75 -7.38
CA ASN A 45 -5.03 2.82 -6.68
C ASN A 45 -3.97 1.98 -7.40
N PRO A 46 -3.00 2.60 -8.10
CA PRO A 46 -1.97 1.87 -8.83
C PRO A 46 -1.09 0.97 -7.95
N SER A 47 -1.03 1.23 -6.64
CA SER A 47 -0.27 0.41 -5.69
C SER A 47 -0.92 -0.95 -5.40
N ASN A 48 -2.20 -1.14 -5.71
CA ASN A 48 -2.87 -2.44 -5.54
C ASN A 48 -2.53 -3.43 -6.68
N GLY A 49 -1.99 -2.93 -7.79
CA GLY A 49 -1.67 -3.73 -8.96
C GLY A 49 -2.89 -4.28 -9.69
N MET A 50 -2.64 -4.82 -10.87
CA MET A 50 -3.62 -5.56 -11.68
C MET A 50 -3.25 -7.03 -11.63
N ALA A 51 -3.99 -7.82 -10.84
CA ALA A 51 -3.75 -9.26 -10.71
C ALA A 51 -4.28 -10.01 -11.94
N SER A 52 -3.51 -10.96 -12.43
CA SER A 52 -3.91 -12.01 -13.36
C SER A 52 -3.75 -13.38 -12.68
N GLU A 53 -4.12 -14.47 -13.36
CA GLU A 53 -4.03 -15.82 -12.74
C GLU A 53 -2.63 -16.17 -12.23
N ASN A 54 -1.57 -15.65 -12.88
CA ASN A 54 -0.19 -16.01 -12.59
C ASN A 54 0.76 -14.80 -12.44
N ALA A 55 0.24 -13.56 -12.29
CA ALA A 55 1.09 -12.39 -12.18
C ALA A 55 0.34 -11.20 -11.57
N ILE A 56 1.08 -10.23 -11.08
CA ILE A 56 0.53 -8.94 -10.69
C ILE A 56 1.35 -7.81 -11.30
N THR A 57 0.67 -6.84 -11.91
CA THR A 57 1.29 -5.74 -12.65
C THR A 57 1.00 -4.41 -11.97
N PHE A 58 2.03 -3.60 -11.81
CA PHE A 58 1.98 -2.26 -11.23
C PHE A 58 2.43 -1.23 -12.26
N ARG A 59 1.86 -0.03 -12.17
CA ARG A 59 2.29 1.10 -13.01
C ARG A 59 3.27 1.97 -12.23
N ALA A 60 4.30 2.47 -12.92
CA ALA A 60 5.19 3.48 -12.36
C ALA A 60 4.40 4.76 -11.97
N ASP A 61 4.79 5.37 -10.87
CA ASP A 61 4.34 6.71 -10.50
C ASP A 61 5.00 7.80 -11.39
N ASN A 62 4.66 9.06 -11.13
CA ASN A 62 5.18 10.20 -11.92
C ASN A 62 6.71 10.37 -11.81
N ASN A 63 7.34 9.75 -10.83
CA ASN A 63 8.79 9.78 -10.61
C ASN A 63 9.49 8.52 -11.15
N GLY A 64 8.74 7.60 -11.74
CA GLY A 64 9.25 6.33 -12.27
C GLY A 64 9.39 5.23 -11.21
N HIS A 65 8.87 5.41 -9.99
CA HIS A 65 8.90 4.41 -8.94
C HIS A 65 7.67 3.51 -8.97
N TYR A 66 7.85 2.26 -8.57
CA TYR A 66 6.77 1.29 -8.44
C TYR A 66 6.39 1.16 -6.97
N ARG A 67 5.16 1.57 -6.65
CA ARG A 67 4.58 1.42 -5.31
C ARG A 67 3.68 0.21 -5.28
N VAL A 68 3.78 -0.58 -4.22
CA VAL A 68 3.00 -1.80 -4.04
C VAL A 68 2.44 -1.86 -2.63
N ASN A 69 1.19 -2.29 -2.52
CA ASN A 69 0.59 -2.63 -1.25
C ASN A 69 0.86 -4.11 -0.96
N ALA A 70 1.58 -4.38 0.11
CA ALA A 70 1.79 -5.73 0.60
C ALA A 70 1.02 -5.94 1.91
N GLU A 71 0.66 -7.18 2.18
CA GLU A 71 0.04 -7.59 3.43
C GLU A 71 1.03 -8.39 4.27
N ILE A 72 1.18 -7.99 5.53
CA ILE A 72 2.01 -8.64 6.54
C ILE A 72 1.20 -8.74 7.82
N ASN A 73 1.01 -9.94 8.36
CA ASN A 73 0.23 -10.18 9.59
C ASN A 73 -1.21 -9.61 9.55
N GLY A 74 -1.82 -9.51 8.35
CA GLY A 74 -3.16 -8.94 8.16
C GLY A 74 -3.18 -7.42 8.00
N GLU A 75 -2.05 -6.75 8.14
CA GLU A 75 -1.90 -5.30 7.97
C GLU A 75 -1.34 -4.98 6.59
N LYS A 76 -1.89 -3.92 5.96
CA LYS A 76 -1.39 -3.41 4.68
C LYS A 76 -0.24 -2.44 4.92
N VAL A 77 0.85 -2.66 4.23
CA VAL A 77 2.04 -1.82 4.24
C VAL A 77 2.34 -1.36 2.81
N ASP A 78 2.58 -0.08 2.65
CA ASP A 78 2.99 0.50 1.37
C ASP A 78 4.51 0.36 1.19
N PHE A 79 4.90 -0.25 0.10
CA PHE A 79 6.29 -0.44 -0.27
C PHE A 79 6.62 0.28 -1.58
N MET A 80 7.86 0.69 -1.69
CA MET A 80 8.50 0.99 -2.97
C MET A 80 9.38 -0.20 -3.36
N ILE A 81 9.24 -0.68 -4.60
CA ILE A 81 10.15 -1.70 -5.14
C ILE A 81 11.51 -1.07 -5.37
N ASP A 82 12.53 -1.66 -4.75
CA ASP A 82 13.90 -1.19 -4.85
C ASP A 82 14.88 -2.37 -5.09
N THR A 83 15.31 -2.53 -6.33
CA THR A 83 16.29 -3.55 -6.71
C THR A 83 17.72 -3.24 -6.21
N GLY A 84 17.96 -2.01 -5.74
CA GLY A 84 19.20 -1.62 -5.07
C GLY A 84 19.26 -2.04 -3.60
N ALA A 85 18.11 -2.31 -2.98
CA ALA A 85 18.02 -2.82 -1.62
C ALA A 85 18.21 -4.34 -1.60
N THR A 86 19.20 -4.83 -0.88
CA THR A 86 19.45 -6.28 -0.75
C THR A 86 18.32 -7.01 -0.05
N SER A 87 17.63 -6.34 0.86
CA SER A 87 16.58 -6.92 1.72
C SER A 87 15.34 -6.06 1.75
N VAL A 88 14.24 -6.65 2.23
CA VAL A 88 13.06 -5.89 2.64
C VAL A 88 13.46 -4.98 3.80
N VAL A 89 13.10 -3.71 3.74
CA VAL A 89 13.38 -2.72 4.79
C VAL A 89 12.09 -2.04 5.18
N LEU A 90 11.74 -2.13 6.46
CA LEU A 90 10.56 -1.47 7.02
C LEU A 90 10.92 -0.13 7.64
N THR A 91 10.03 0.83 7.53
CA THR A 91 10.04 1.99 8.43
C THR A 91 9.72 1.56 9.86
N MET A 92 10.09 2.36 10.85
CA MET A 92 9.72 2.08 12.25
C MET A 92 8.19 2.04 12.42
N ASN A 93 7.46 2.96 11.77
CA ASN A 93 6.01 3.02 11.84
C ASN A 93 5.34 1.76 11.26
N ASP A 94 5.83 1.27 10.13
CA ASP A 94 5.29 0.05 9.52
C ASP A 94 5.64 -1.18 10.37
N ALA A 95 6.83 -1.23 10.95
CA ALA A 95 7.21 -2.31 11.85
C ALA A 95 6.30 -2.39 13.08
N GLU A 96 6.03 -1.25 13.73
CA GLU A 96 5.09 -1.18 14.85
C GLU A 96 3.67 -1.58 14.42
N LYS A 97 3.20 -1.09 13.27
CA LYS A 97 1.89 -1.39 12.71
C LYS A 97 1.66 -2.90 12.51
N ILE A 98 2.67 -3.63 12.06
CA ILE A 98 2.58 -5.09 11.84
C ILE A 98 2.89 -5.91 13.09
N GLY A 99 3.09 -5.27 14.24
CA GLY A 99 3.15 -5.90 15.56
C GLY A 99 4.55 -6.10 16.14
N PHE A 100 5.60 -5.48 15.58
CA PHE A 100 6.91 -5.46 16.25
C PHE A 100 6.88 -4.47 17.41
N ASN A 101 7.41 -4.89 18.56
CA ASN A 101 7.74 -3.97 19.63
C ASN A 101 9.11 -3.35 19.36
N LEU A 102 9.15 -2.05 19.12
CA LEU A 102 10.38 -1.35 18.73
C LEU A 102 11.46 -1.39 19.83
N ASP A 103 11.06 -1.47 21.10
CA ASP A 103 12.00 -1.56 22.25
C ASP A 103 12.74 -2.91 22.28
N ASP A 104 12.19 -3.95 21.67
CA ASP A 104 12.81 -5.28 21.59
C ASP A 104 13.78 -5.40 20.40
N LEU A 105 13.81 -4.41 19.52
CA LEU A 105 14.67 -4.43 18.33
C LEU A 105 16.10 -4.01 18.66
N THR A 106 17.05 -4.73 18.10
CA THR A 106 18.48 -4.43 18.29
C THR A 106 19.06 -3.89 16.98
N PHE A 107 19.33 -2.60 16.93
CA PHE A 107 19.84 -1.89 15.76
C PHE A 107 21.36 -2.00 15.68
N VAL A 108 21.85 -3.08 15.10
CA VAL A 108 23.30 -3.44 15.03
C VAL A 108 23.85 -3.56 13.62
N ALA A 109 22.99 -3.65 12.61
CA ALA A 109 23.42 -3.82 11.23
C ALA A 109 23.61 -2.44 10.56
N PRO A 110 24.85 -2.01 10.28
CA PRO A 110 25.07 -0.74 9.61
C PRO A 110 24.60 -0.80 8.15
N ALA A 111 23.91 0.24 7.69
CA ALA A 111 23.58 0.45 6.30
C ALA A 111 24.10 1.82 5.87
N SER A 112 24.80 1.85 4.74
CA SER A 112 25.27 3.09 4.14
C SER A 112 24.16 3.68 3.29
N THR A 113 23.78 4.90 3.59
CA THR A 113 22.99 5.75 2.69
C THR A 113 23.91 6.73 1.98
N ALA A 114 23.38 7.49 1.03
CA ALA A 114 24.18 8.48 0.31
C ALA A 114 24.87 9.51 1.23
N ASN A 115 24.31 9.79 2.41
CA ASN A 115 24.78 10.86 3.29
C ASN A 115 25.26 10.39 4.67
N TRP A 116 24.78 9.22 5.16
CA TRP A 116 25.01 8.78 6.55
C TRP A 116 25.12 7.25 6.64
N VAL A 117 25.66 6.80 7.76
CA VAL A 117 25.52 5.40 8.20
C VAL A 117 24.32 5.37 9.15
N VAL A 118 23.33 4.56 8.81
CA VAL A 118 22.17 4.26 9.66
C VAL A 118 22.27 2.84 10.18
N TYR A 119 21.62 2.55 11.29
CA TYR A 119 21.60 1.19 11.83
C TYR A 119 20.24 0.56 11.61
N ASN A 120 20.26 -0.71 11.26
CA ASN A 120 19.08 -1.52 11.03
C ASN A 120 18.99 -2.62 12.07
N ALA A 121 17.77 -2.99 12.46
CA ALA A 121 17.50 -4.16 13.26
C ALA A 121 17.07 -5.31 12.34
N PRO A 122 17.76 -6.48 12.36
CA PRO A 122 17.35 -7.63 11.58
C PRO A 122 16.03 -8.19 12.10
N ILE A 123 15.12 -8.51 11.18
CA ILE A 123 13.83 -9.11 11.46
C ILE A 123 13.56 -10.27 10.50
N ARG A 124 12.59 -11.11 10.87
CA ARG A 124 12.02 -12.11 9.97
C ARG A 124 10.51 -11.96 9.95
N LEU A 125 9.97 -11.78 8.76
CA LEU A 125 8.54 -11.75 8.50
C LEU A 125 8.06 -13.20 8.27
N ASN A 126 7.02 -13.63 8.94
CA ASN A 126 6.45 -14.96 8.75
C ASN A 126 5.97 -15.15 7.32
N ALA A 127 5.26 -14.14 6.79
CA ALA A 127 4.86 -14.08 5.39
C ALA A 127 4.68 -12.63 4.96
N LEU A 128 4.92 -12.38 3.67
CA LEU A 128 4.64 -11.14 2.96
C LEU A 128 3.87 -11.48 1.69
N SER A 129 2.70 -10.86 1.51
CA SER A 129 1.84 -11.11 0.35
C SER A 129 1.69 -9.84 -0.49
N VAL A 130 1.85 -9.97 -1.80
CA VAL A 130 1.62 -8.90 -2.79
C VAL A 130 0.57 -9.42 -3.78
N GLY A 131 -0.68 -9.01 -3.60
CA GLY A 131 -1.80 -9.59 -4.34
C GLY A 131 -1.86 -11.12 -4.17
N PRO A 132 -1.84 -11.90 -5.26
CA PRO A 132 -1.88 -13.36 -5.19
C PRO A 132 -0.54 -14.00 -4.78
N ILE A 133 0.54 -13.24 -4.81
CA ILE A 133 1.89 -13.73 -4.51
C ILE A 133 2.11 -13.72 -3.00
N ARG A 134 2.43 -14.89 -2.42
CA ARG A 134 2.77 -15.05 -1.01
C ARG A 134 4.14 -15.67 -0.86
N VAL A 135 5.01 -14.99 -0.13
CA VAL A 135 6.35 -15.47 0.21
C VAL A 135 6.46 -15.61 1.72
N GLU A 136 6.88 -16.79 2.19
CA GLU A 136 7.06 -17.09 3.60
C GLU A 136 8.51 -16.90 4.05
N SER A 137 8.69 -16.65 5.35
CA SER A 137 10.00 -16.51 5.99
C SER A 137 10.91 -15.49 5.27
N VAL A 138 10.40 -14.28 5.07
CA VAL A 138 11.13 -13.19 4.40
C VAL A 138 12.07 -12.53 5.41
N GLU A 139 13.35 -12.53 5.12
CA GLU A 139 14.34 -11.77 5.89
C GLU A 139 14.31 -10.30 5.52
N GLY A 140 14.41 -9.44 6.52
CA GLY A 140 14.35 -8.00 6.35
C GLY A 140 14.98 -7.25 7.51
N PHE A 141 14.83 -5.96 7.47
CA PHE A 141 15.33 -5.05 8.50
C PHE A 141 14.28 -4.01 8.86
N VAL A 142 14.35 -3.50 10.07
CA VAL A 142 13.72 -2.24 10.46
C VAL A 142 14.79 -1.17 10.44
N ASN A 143 14.55 -0.09 9.71
CA ASN A 143 15.48 1.03 9.59
C ASN A 143 15.24 2.03 10.72
N GLN A 144 16.32 2.41 11.44
CA GLN A 144 16.27 3.40 12.51
C GLN A 144 16.28 4.84 11.98
N GLY A 145 16.70 5.03 10.71
CA GLY A 145 16.82 6.35 10.10
C GLY A 145 15.49 6.89 9.55
N GLU A 146 15.58 8.05 8.93
CA GLU A 146 14.44 8.68 8.24
C GLU A 146 14.23 7.99 6.88
N LEU A 147 13.39 6.97 6.87
CA LEU A 147 12.92 6.30 5.67
C LEU A 147 11.45 6.65 5.47
N ASP A 148 11.13 7.32 4.36
CA ASP A 148 9.77 7.81 4.09
C ASP A 148 8.78 6.69 3.74
N ILE A 149 9.26 5.60 3.15
CA ILE A 149 8.46 4.46 2.70
C ILE A 149 9.28 3.18 2.84
N SER A 150 8.62 2.10 3.24
CA SER A 150 9.25 0.77 3.31
C SER A 150 9.71 0.30 1.92
N LEU A 151 10.81 -0.47 1.87
CA LEU A 151 11.43 -0.94 0.62
C LEU A 151 11.20 -2.43 0.45
N LEU A 152 10.72 -2.82 -0.73
CA LEU A 152 10.58 -4.22 -1.14
C LEU A 152 11.81 -4.61 -1.96
N GLY A 153 12.83 -5.13 -1.28
CA GLY A 153 14.13 -5.43 -1.86
C GLY A 153 14.29 -6.86 -2.35
N MET A 154 15.55 -7.21 -2.65
CA MET A 154 15.91 -8.47 -3.29
C MET A 154 15.64 -9.72 -2.44
N SER A 155 15.58 -9.61 -1.09
CA SER A 155 15.20 -10.76 -0.25
C SER A 155 13.78 -11.28 -0.51
N PHE A 156 12.90 -10.45 -1.09
CA PHE A 156 11.60 -10.85 -1.59
C PHE A 156 11.65 -11.15 -3.09
N LEU A 157 12.20 -10.25 -3.91
CA LEU A 157 12.18 -10.35 -5.38
C LEU A 157 12.86 -11.61 -5.90
N ASN A 158 13.97 -12.05 -5.28
CA ASN A 158 14.68 -13.29 -5.64
C ASN A 158 13.91 -14.58 -5.30
N ARG A 159 12.81 -14.48 -4.58
CA ARG A 159 11.93 -15.63 -4.26
C ARG A 159 10.84 -15.84 -5.31
N LEU A 160 10.68 -14.89 -6.21
CA LEU A 160 9.75 -14.95 -7.34
C LEU A 160 10.38 -15.75 -8.50
N SER A 161 9.52 -16.30 -9.38
CA SER A 161 9.96 -16.89 -10.64
C SER A 161 10.62 -15.87 -11.56
N GLY A 162 10.21 -14.59 -11.42
CA GLY A 162 10.80 -13.49 -12.15
C GLY A 162 10.02 -12.19 -11.95
N TYR A 163 10.58 -11.13 -12.47
CA TYR A 163 9.90 -9.85 -12.64
C TYR A 163 10.41 -9.19 -13.92
N GLU A 164 9.57 -8.38 -14.54
CA GLU A 164 9.96 -7.63 -15.74
C GLU A 164 9.43 -6.20 -15.67
N VAL A 165 10.14 -5.30 -16.33
CA VAL A 165 9.73 -3.90 -16.48
C VAL A 165 9.65 -3.60 -17.97
N GLU A 166 8.44 -3.30 -18.43
CA GLU A 166 8.19 -2.94 -19.82
C GLU A 166 7.18 -1.80 -19.91
N ASN A 167 7.49 -0.77 -20.72
CA ASN A 167 6.58 0.37 -20.99
C ASN A 167 6.02 1.05 -19.71
N GLY A 168 6.84 1.16 -18.64
CA GLY A 168 6.43 1.76 -17.36
C GLY A 168 5.52 0.87 -16.52
N LEU A 169 5.43 -0.41 -16.86
CA LEU A 169 4.75 -1.45 -16.09
C LEU A 169 5.79 -2.39 -15.49
N LEU A 170 5.61 -2.71 -14.21
CA LEU A 170 6.36 -3.77 -13.52
C LEU A 170 5.42 -4.95 -13.31
N THR A 171 5.78 -6.11 -13.79
CA THR A 171 5.06 -7.37 -13.60
C THR A 171 5.88 -8.30 -12.72
N LEU A 172 5.24 -8.83 -11.67
CA LEU A 172 5.80 -9.83 -10.76
C LEU A 172 5.18 -11.19 -11.04
N TYR A 173 6.02 -12.23 -11.16
CA TYR A 173 5.62 -13.62 -11.38
C TYR A 173 5.91 -14.45 -10.12
N PRO A 174 4.91 -15.23 -9.60
CA PRO A 174 5.06 -16.06 -8.39
C PRO A 174 6.11 -17.16 -8.52
#